data_5360f35d43490d90336b3e5ca90fdcc1
#
_entry.id   5360f35d43490d90336b3e5ca90fdcc1
#
_cell.length_a   1.000
_cell.length_b   1.000
_cell.length_c   1.000
_cell.angle_alpha   90.00
_cell.angle_beta   90.00
_cell.angle_gamma   90.00
#
_symmetry.space_group_name_H-M   'P 1'
#
loop_
_entity.id
_entity.type
_entity.pdbx_description
1 polymer ?
#
loop_
_entity_poly.entity_id
_entity_poly.type
_entity_poly.pdbx_seq_one_letter_code
_entity_poly.pdbx_strand_id
1 'polypeptide(L)'
;MSKEVKSAYYGSFFHAPVYGEFGYLEDALIEVDGDGVIVRVVTGDDPCKSDLLEAYRNRGMLVELGEGRFGLPGFVDIHVHAPQWPQAALALDEPLYLWLEQRTFPLESKFSDMEFARRVYGDLVDALLARGSTTTVYLGSAHLESSIELAAICAEKGQRALVGKTVMDDPAANPEYYRDASPAQAVGDTATLIKEVAAIGRASKQGIWPVITPRFIPSCTDEVLRGLGDLAASTGAYVQTHCNEGQWEHDVVLERFGKTDPYALRDFGLVNERTIMAHCPYVTEKE
;
A
#
# COMPACT_ATOMS: atom_id res chain seq x y z
N MET A 1 8.72 2.81 -32.44
CA MET A 1 10.06 3.34 -32.14
C MET A 1 10.61 2.54 -30.98
N SER A 2 11.81 1.93 -31.11
CA SER A 2 12.45 1.28 -29.96
C SER A 2 12.73 2.34 -28.89
N LYS A 3 12.27 2.08 -27.66
CA LYS A 3 12.59 2.99 -26.55
C LYS A 3 14.09 2.99 -26.30
N GLU A 4 14.67 4.17 -26.11
CA GLU A 4 16.10 4.32 -25.87
C GLU A 4 16.48 3.74 -24.51
N VAL A 5 17.45 2.80 -24.50
CA VAL A 5 17.98 2.23 -23.25
C VAL A 5 18.79 3.30 -22.50
N LYS A 6 18.55 3.44 -21.20
CA LYS A 6 19.25 4.39 -20.31
C LYS A 6 20.14 3.71 -19.29
N SER A 7 19.80 2.48 -18.90
CA SER A 7 20.65 1.66 -18.04
C SER A 7 20.53 0.19 -18.40
N ALA A 8 21.56 -0.57 -18.08
CA ALA A 8 21.60 -2.00 -18.31
C ALA A 8 22.19 -2.69 -17.07
N TYR A 9 21.60 -3.80 -16.66
CA TYR A 9 21.99 -4.57 -15.48
C TYR A 9 22.41 -5.97 -15.92
N TYR A 10 23.59 -6.40 -15.50
CA TYR A 10 24.12 -7.72 -15.85
C TYR A 10 24.42 -8.55 -14.61
N GLY A 11 23.98 -9.79 -14.62
CA GLY A 11 24.18 -10.75 -13.54
C GLY A 11 23.12 -11.83 -13.48
N SER A 12 22.90 -12.37 -12.29
CA SER A 12 21.87 -13.35 -12.02
C SER A 12 20.60 -12.69 -11.48
N PHE A 13 19.45 -13.17 -11.92
CA PHE A 13 18.16 -12.63 -11.52
C PHE A 13 17.17 -13.74 -11.19
N PHE A 14 16.34 -13.50 -10.18
CA PHE A 14 15.19 -14.34 -9.84
C PHE A 14 13.90 -13.59 -10.16
N HIS A 15 12.88 -14.30 -10.63
CA HIS A 15 11.56 -13.72 -10.85
C HIS A 15 10.47 -14.79 -10.75
N ALA A 16 9.22 -14.37 -10.65
CA ALA A 16 8.04 -15.23 -10.66
C ALA A 16 7.12 -14.78 -11.81
N PRO A 17 7.36 -15.24 -13.05
CA PRO A 17 6.61 -14.77 -14.23
C PRO A 17 5.16 -15.23 -14.24
N VAL A 18 4.87 -16.34 -13.59
CA VAL A 18 3.54 -16.93 -13.46
C VAL A 18 3.36 -17.35 -11.99
N TYR A 19 2.13 -17.25 -11.49
CA TYR A 19 1.81 -17.69 -10.12
C TYR A 19 2.21 -19.15 -9.89
N GLY A 20 3.00 -19.38 -8.83
CA GLY A 20 3.51 -20.71 -8.48
C GLY A 20 4.76 -21.15 -9.25
N GLU A 21 5.26 -20.35 -10.21
CA GLU A 21 6.48 -20.63 -10.95
C GLU A 21 7.61 -19.71 -10.50
N PHE A 22 8.80 -20.31 -10.34
CA PHE A 22 10.02 -19.59 -10.00
C PHE A 22 11.01 -19.66 -11.15
N GLY A 23 11.43 -18.50 -11.65
CA GLY A 23 12.40 -18.38 -12.73
C GLY A 23 13.77 -17.94 -12.21
N TYR A 24 14.82 -18.53 -12.76
CA TYR A 24 16.21 -18.13 -12.54
C TYR A 24 16.85 -17.79 -13.89
N LEU A 25 17.38 -16.60 -13.99
CA LEU A 25 18.11 -16.10 -15.16
C LEU A 25 19.58 -15.97 -14.78
N GLU A 26 20.41 -16.85 -15.27
CA GLU A 26 21.85 -16.82 -15.09
C GLU A 26 22.48 -15.98 -16.19
N ASP A 27 23.47 -15.16 -15.83
CA ASP A 27 24.22 -14.33 -16.79
C ASP A 27 23.32 -13.52 -17.74
N ALA A 28 22.25 -12.97 -17.20
CA ALA A 28 21.29 -12.19 -17.98
C ALA A 28 21.65 -10.70 -18.03
N LEU A 29 21.32 -10.05 -19.15
CA LEU A 29 21.39 -8.62 -19.32
C LEU A 29 19.98 -8.06 -19.40
N ILE A 30 19.62 -7.16 -18.48
CA ILE A 30 18.33 -6.47 -18.43
C ILE A 30 18.52 -5.03 -18.87
N GLU A 31 17.85 -4.64 -19.93
CA GLU A 31 17.86 -3.29 -20.50
C GLU A 31 16.65 -2.49 -20.01
N VAL A 32 16.89 -1.27 -19.52
CA VAL A 32 15.87 -0.39 -18.96
C VAL A 32 15.89 0.96 -19.66
N ASP A 33 14.72 1.48 -20.02
CA ASP A 33 14.56 2.79 -20.67
C ASP A 33 14.58 3.96 -19.68
N GLY A 34 14.44 5.18 -20.20
CA GLY A 34 14.42 6.41 -19.40
C GLY A 34 13.19 6.58 -18.48
N ASP A 35 12.19 5.72 -18.65
CA ASP A 35 11.00 5.68 -17.82
C ASP A 35 11.07 4.59 -16.73
N GLY A 36 12.19 3.84 -16.65
CA GLY A 36 12.37 2.75 -15.71
C GLY A 36 11.71 1.43 -16.14
N VAL A 37 11.33 1.33 -17.42
CA VAL A 37 10.66 0.13 -17.95
C VAL A 37 11.70 -0.82 -18.53
N ILE A 38 11.63 -2.11 -18.18
CA ILE A 38 12.42 -3.16 -18.82
C ILE A 38 11.98 -3.28 -20.26
N VAL A 39 12.89 -3.02 -21.20
CA VAL A 39 12.61 -3.05 -22.64
C VAL A 39 13.12 -4.32 -23.31
N ARG A 40 14.12 -4.98 -22.72
CA ARG A 40 14.63 -6.26 -23.20
C ARG A 40 15.31 -7.02 -22.06
N VAL A 41 15.19 -8.34 -22.11
CA VAL A 41 15.95 -9.30 -21.31
C VAL A 41 16.72 -10.20 -22.28
N VAL A 42 18.05 -10.21 -22.16
CA VAL A 42 18.95 -11.02 -23.00
C VAL A 42 19.53 -12.11 -22.10
N THR A 43 19.27 -13.36 -22.42
CA THR A 43 19.66 -14.53 -21.61
C THR A 43 20.52 -15.49 -22.40
N GLY A 44 21.25 -16.38 -21.70
CA GLY A 44 21.93 -17.52 -22.25
C GLY A 44 22.88 -17.17 -23.39
N ASP A 45 22.74 -17.88 -24.52
CA ASP A 45 23.63 -17.85 -25.65
C ASP A 45 23.22 -16.82 -26.73
N ASP A 46 22.52 -15.76 -26.38
CA ASP A 46 22.19 -14.70 -27.34
C ASP A 46 23.48 -14.14 -27.96
N PRO A 47 23.66 -14.28 -29.25
CA PRO A 47 24.91 -13.90 -29.94
C PRO A 47 25.26 -12.41 -29.81
N CYS A 48 24.26 -11.56 -29.55
CA CYS A 48 24.49 -10.12 -29.38
C CYS A 48 24.91 -9.74 -27.94
N LYS A 49 24.86 -10.67 -26.96
CA LYS A 49 25.07 -10.33 -25.55
C LYS A 49 26.45 -9.71 -25.29
N SER A 50 27.51 -10.30 -25.83
CA SER A 50 28.90 -9.81 -25.62
C SER A 50 29.08 -8.39 -26.16
N ASP A 51 28.58 -8.12 -27.37
CA ASP A 51 28.70 -6.82 -28.01
C ASP A 51 27.90 -5.75 -27.26
N LEU A 52 26.71 -6.12 -26.74
CA LEU A 52 25.88 -5.23 -25.92
C LEU A 52 26.53 -4.90 -24.57
N LEU A 53 27.10 -5.89 -23.89
CA LEU A 53 27.84 -5.68 -22.63
C LEU A 53 29.00 -4.71 -22.83
N GLU A 54 29.82 -4.90 -23.90
CA GLU A 54 30.91 -4.01 -24.22
C GLU A 54 30.42 -2.59 -24.57
N ALA A 55 29.36 -2.47 -25.38
CA ALA A 55 28.77 -1.20 -25.74
C ALA A 55 28.24 -0.41 -24.55
N TYR A 56 27.53 -1.09 -23.63
CA TYR A 56 27.00 -0.44 -22.43
C TYR A 56 28.08 -0.10 -21.40
N ARG A 57 29.12 -0.93 -21.27
CA ARG A 57 30.29 -0.64 -20.43
C ARG A 57 31.02 0.61 -20.93
N ASN A 58 31.28 0.69 -22.21
CA ASN A 58 31.96 1.84 -22.84
C ASN A 58 31.14 3.14 -22.71
N ARG A 59 29.82 3.05 -22.63
CA ARG A 59 28.93 4.20 -22.44
C ARG A 59 28.68 4.54 -20.97
N GLY A 60 29.19 3.77 -20.00
CA GLY A 60 28.97 3.96 -18.58
C GLY A 60 27.53 3.67 -18.14
N MET A 61 26.82 2.82 -18.90
CA MET A 61 25.41 2.48 -18.67
C MET A 61 25.24 1.10 -18.02
N LEU A 62 26.30 0.29 -17.92
CA LEU A 62 26.26 -1.07 -17.39
C LEU A 62 26.47 -1.08 -15.88
N VAL A 63 25.57 -1.74 -15.18
CA VAL A 63 25.70 -2.10 -13.77
C VAL A 63 25.90 -3.61 -13.68
N GLU A 64 27.10 -4.02 -13.28
CA GLU A 64 27.42 -5.42 -13.06
C GLU A 64 27.14 -5.78 -11.58
N LEU A 65 26.33 -6.80 -11.34
CA LEU A 65 25.92 -7.18 -9.98
C LEU A 65 27.09 -7.75 -9.16
N GLY A 66 28.04 -8.39 -9.84
CA GLY A 66 29.19 -9.01 -9.18
C GLY A 66 28.86 -10.32 -8.45
N GLU A 67 29.90 -10.96 -7.92
CA GLU A 67 29.79 -12.21 -7.21
C GLU A 67 28.95 -12.07 -5.92
N GLY A 68 28.10 -13.07 -5.64
CA GLY A 68 27.24 -13.11 -4.45
C GLY A 68 26.07 -12.12 -4.46
N ARG A 69 25.84 -11.42 -5.57
CA ARG A 69 24.70 -10.50 -5.75
C ARG A 69 23.75 -11.01 -6.82
N PHE A 70 22.49 -10.75 -6.63
CA PHE A 70 21.44 -11.08 -7.60
C PHE A 70 20.37 -10.00 -7.60
N GLY A 71 19.64 -9.88 -8.70
CA GLY A 71 18.47 -9.02 -8.82
C GLY A 71 17.18 -9.81 -8.61
N LEU A 72 16.18 -9.16 -8.06
CA LEU A 72 14.81 -9.69 -7.95
C LEU A 72 13.80 -8.55 -8.07
N PRO A 73 12.52 -8.83 -8.41
CA PRO A 73 11.46 -7.85 -8.35
C PRO A 73 11.37 -7.24 -6.95
N GLY A 74 11.08 -5.94 -6.88
CA GLY A 74 10.84 -5.30 -5.59
C GLY A 74 9.67 -5.93 -4.85
N PHE A 75 9.75 -5.96 -3.54
CA PHE A 75 8.69 -6.52 -2.69
C PHE A 75 7.43 -5.67 -2.74
N VAL A 76 6.30 -6.34 -2.63
CA VAL A 76 4.96 -5.74 -2.52
C VAL A 76 4.46 -5.97 -1.11
N ASP A 77 4.29 -4.89 -0.35
CA ASP A 77 3.71 -4.90 0.99
C ASP A 77 2.27 -4.38 0.90
N ILE A 78 1.31 -5.26 1.14
CA ILE A 78 -0.11 -4.96 0.93
C ILE A 78 -0.83 -4.45 2.19
N HIS A 79 -0.11 -4.25 3.30
CA HIS A 79 -0.73 -3.78 4.54
C HIS A 79 0.26 -3.06 5.45
N VAL A 80 0.29 -1.73 5.39
CA VAL A 80 1.17 -0.89 6.21
C VAL A 80 0.39 0.28 6.82
N HIS A 81 0.37 0.36 8.14
CA HIS A 81 -0.09 1.52 8.88
C HIS A 81 1.00 2.59 8.94
N ALA A 82 1.00 3.51 8.01
CA ALA A 82 2.06 4.52 7.92
C ALA A 82 2.24 5.36 9.21
N PRO A 83 1.16 5.83 9.89
CA PRO A 83 1.31 6.62 11.09
C PRO A 83 1.82 5.83 12.31
N GLN A 84 1.88 4.50 12.24
CA GLN A 84 2.37 3.65 13.33
C GLN A 84 3.88 3.38 13.26
N TRP A 85 4.58 3.89 12.27
CA TRP A 85 6.02 3.71 12.13
C TRP A 85 6.83 4.05 13.40
N PRO A 86 6.54 5.14 14.14
CA PRO A 86 7.30 5.46 15.36
C PRO A 86 7.09 4.48 16.52
N GLN A 87 6.05 3.66 16.50
CA GLN A 87 5.78 2.63 17.51
C GLN A 87 5.97 1.20 17.00
N ALA A 88 6.64 1.03 15.86
CA ALA A 88 6.89 -0.29 15.28
C ALA A 88 7.53 -1.24 16.31
N ALA A 89 6.97 -2.44 16.47
CA ALA A 89 7.39 -3.47 17.42
C ALA A 89 7.25 -3.10 18.92
N LEU A 90 6.48 -2.08 19.28
CA LEU A 90 6.21 -1.74 20.67
C LEU A 90 4.89 -2.35 21.16
N ALA A 91 4.92 -2.93 22.37
CA ALA A 91 3.75 -3.42 23.11
C ALA A 91 2.89 -4.43 22.32
N LEU A 92 3.53 -5.34 21.59
CA LEU A 92 2.86 -6.37 20.76
C LEU A 92 2.16 -7.46 21.58
N ASP A 93 2.33 -7.47 22.90
CA ASP A 93 1.72 -8.37 23.87
C ASP A 93 0.43 -7.80 24.50
N GLU A 94 0.07 -6.57 24.18
CA GLU A 94 -1.18 -5.94 24.64
C GLU A 94 -2.37 -6.41 23.77
N PRO A 95 -3.58 -6.62 24.38
CA PRO A 95 -4.79 -6.84 23.59
C PRO A 95 -5.07 -5.68 22.63
N LEU A 96 -5.56 -5.99 21.40
CA LEU A 96 -5.74 -5.01 20.33
C LEU A 96 -6.46 -3.74 20.77
N TYR A 97 -7.59 -3.86 21.48
CA TYR A 97 -8.39 -2.69 21.90
C TYR A 97 -7.62 -1.77 22.87
N LEU A 98 -6.83 -2.35 23.81
CA LEU A 98 -5.98 -1.57 24.72
C LEU A 98 -4.82 -0.91 23.98
N TRP A 99 -4.18 -1.64 23.08
CA TRP A 99 -3.10 -1.14 22.25
C TRP A 99 -3.55 0.04 21.35
N LEU A 100 -4.74 -0.06 20.78
CA LEU A 100 -5.35 1.02 20.00
C LEU A 100 -5.55 2.27 20.88
N GLU A 101 -6.21 2.12 22.03
CA GLU A 101 -6.58 3.24 22.91
C GLU A 101 -5.35 3.91 23.54
N GLN A 102 -4.42 3.12 24.06
CA GLN A 102 -3.33 3.63 24.88
C GLN A 102 -2.09 4.05 24.10
N ARG A 103 -1.89 3.51 22.90
CA ARG A 103 -0.70 3.70 22.08
C ARG A 103 -1.01 4.31 20.71
N THR A 104 -1.88 3.67 19.97
CA THR A 104 -2.07 3.94 18.56
C THR A 104 -2.83 5.24 18.31
N PHE A 105 -4.01 5.42 18.88
CA PHE A 105 -4.80 6.64 18.66
C PHE A 105 -4.07 7.91 19.15
N PRO A 106 -3.40 7.93 20.33
CA PRO A 106 -2.60 9.08 20.74
C PRO A 106 -1.42 9.40 19.81
N LEU A 107 -0.83 8.39 19.16
CA LEU A 107 0.23 8.60 18.19
C LEU A 107 -0.32 9.09 16.86
N GLU A 108 -1.32 8.39 16.32
CA GLU A 108 -1.90 8.69 15.01
C GLU A 108 -2.56 10.07 14.97
N SER A 109 -3.12 10.55 16.08
CA SER A 109 -3.71 11.91 16.19
C SER A 109 -2.68 13.03 15.96
N LYS A 110 -1.39 12.78 16.21
CA LYS A 110 -0.32 13.77 15.97
C LYS A 110 -0.07 14.08 14.50
N PHE A 111 -0.60 13.27 13.60
CA PHE A 111 -0.47 13.48 12.16
C PHE A 111 -1.36 14.62 11.62
N SER A 112 -2.12 15.31 12.48
CA SER A 112 -2.66 16.65 12.19
C SER A 112 -1.57 17.71 12.06
N ASP A 113 -0.40 17.50 12.68
CA ASP A 113 0.80 18.31 12.47
C ASP A 113 1.52 17.85 11.20
N MET A 114 1.48 18.70 10.18
CA MET A 114 2.05 18.38 8.87
C MET A 114 3.58 18.28 8.87
N GLU A 115 4.27 18.98 9.78
CA GLU A 115 5.74 18.85 9.92
C GLU A 115 6.10 17.47 10.49
N PHE A 116 5.37 17.06 11.52
CA PHE A 116 5.50 15.72 12.09
C PHE A 116 5.18 14.63 11.05
N ALA A 117 4.07 14.77 10.32
CA ALA A 117 3.66 13.83 9.28
C ALA A 117 4.72 13.67 8.18
N ARG A 118 5.23 14.77 7.62
CA ARG A 118 6.27 14.77 6.58
C ARG A 118 7.52 14.03 7.02
N ARG A 119 7.99 14.34 8.24
CA ARG A 119 9.18 13.69 8.77
C ARG A 119 8.99 12.19 8.92
N VAL A 120 7.90 11.77 9.58
CA VAL A 120 7.66 10.35 9.87
C VAL A 120 7.39 9.54 8.58
N TYR A 121 6.57 10.07 7.68
CA TYR A 121 6.28 9.40 6.42
C TYR A 121 7.51 9.36 5.51
N GLY A 122 8.32 10.42 5.50
CA GLY A 122 9.59 10.45 4.77
C GLY A 122 10.55 9.35 5.24
N ASP A 123 10.73 9.22 6.55
CA ASP A 123 11.58 8.19 7.16
C ASP A 123 11.05 6.77 6.88
N LEU A 124 9.73 6.56 6.96
CA LEU A 124 9.10 5.28 6.66
C LEU A 124 9.33 4.85 5.20
N VAL A 125 9.04 5.73 4.24
CA VAL A 125 9.18 5.43 2.82
C VAL A 125 10.63 5.11 2.46
N ASP A 126 11.59 5.88 3.00
CA ASP A 126 13.02 5.61 2.82
C ASP A 126 13.41 4.23 3.42
N ALA A 127 12.91 3.92 4.62
CA ALA A 127 13.19 2.66 5.28
C ALA A 127 12.64 1.45 4.51
N LEU A 128 11.43 1.56 3.94
CA LEU A 128 10.80 0.51 3.15
C LEU A 128 11.52 0.31 1.81
N LEU A 129 11.84 1.39 1.10
CA LEU A 129 12.62 1.33 -0.15
C LEU A 129 13.99 0.72 0.08
N ALA A 130 14.70 1.12 1.16
CA ALA A 130 16.01 0.56 1.50
C ALA A 130 15.96 -0.94 1.83
N ARG A 131 14.79 -1.46 2.22
CA ARG A 131 14.54 -2.90 2.46
C ARG A 131 13.94 -3.65 1.28
N GLY A 132 13.75 -2.97 0.15
CA GLY A 132 13.26 -3.55 -1.09
C GLY A 132 11.74 -3.54 -1.26
N SER A 133 10.96 -2.93 -0.36
CA SER A 133 9.50 -2.74 -0.53
C SER A 133 9.24 -1.59 -1.49
N THR A 134 9.16 -1.91 -2.78
CA THR A 134 8.98 -0.92 -3.86
C THR A 134 7.52 -0.62 -4.19
N THR A 135 6.60 -1.44 -3.67
CA THR A 135 5.15 -1.23 -3.78
C THR A 135 4.51 -1.43 -2.41
N THR A 136 3.73 -0.45 -1.96
CA THR A 136 3.12 -0.50 -0.62
C THR A 136 1.67 -0.03 -0.65
N VAL A 137 0.81 -0.73 0.10
CA VAL A 137 -0.57 -0.31 0.36
C VAL A 137 -0.64 0.27 1.77
N TYR A 138 -0.93 1.56 1.84
CA TYR A 138 -0.88 2.33 3.09
C TYR A 138 -2.26 2.63 3.65
N LEU A 139 -2.43 2.34 4.94
CA LEU A 139 -3.39 3.03 5.78
C LEU A 139 -2.71 4.31 6.29
N GLY A 140 -3.20 5.46 5.87
CA GLY A 140 -2.81 6.77 6.40
C GLY A 140 -3.48 7.05 7.75
N SER A 141 -3.30 8.25 8.28
CA SER A 141 -4.03 8.69 9.47
C SER A 141 -5.50 9.04 9.12
N ALA A 142 -6.30 9.38 10.13
CA ALA A 142 -7.65 9.91 9.92
C ALA A 142 -7.65 11.35 9.35
N HIS A 143 -6.50 12.00 9.25
CA HIS A 143 -6.37 13.37 8.73
C HIS A 143 -6.15 13.35 7.22
N LEU A 144 -7.00 14.07 6.49
CA LEU A 144 -7.00 14.12 5.02
C LEU A 144 -5.65 14.62 4.47
N GLU A 145 -5.19 15.78 4.96
CA GLU A 145 -4.02 16.47 4.43
C GLU A 145 -2.75 15.62 4.58
N SER A 146 -2.56 14.98 5.72
CA SER A 146 -1.39 14.12 5.93
C SER A 146 -1.43 12.85 5.08
N SER A 147 -2.62 12.32 4.80
CA SER A 147 -2.76 11.16 3.91
C SER A 147 -2.47 11.52 2.44
N ILE A 148 -2.84 12.72 2.00
CA ILE A 148 -2.46 13.25 0.68
C ILE A 148 -0.93 13.49 0.62
N GLU A 149 -0.34 14.02 1.70
CA GLU A 149 1.11 14.22 1.80
C GLU A 149 1.89 12.92 1.70
N LEU A 150 1.39 11.83 2.31
CA LEU A 150 2.00 10.50 2.17
C LEU A 150 2.08 10.07 0.70
N ALA A 151 1.01 10.29 -0.07
CA ALA A 151 1.00 10.00 -1.49
C ALA A 151 2.01 10.84 -2.28
N ALA A 152 2.16 12.12 -1.92
CA ALA A 152 3.15 13.01 -2.53
C ALA A 152 4.59 12.56 -2.22
N ILE A 153 4.88 12.17 -0.98
CA ILE A 153 6.18 11.63 -0.56
C ILE A 153 6.51 10.34 -1.31
N CYS A 154 5.56 9.40 -1.45
CA CYS A 154 5.76 8.19 -2.23
C CYS A 154 6.09 8.50 -3.69
N ALA A 155 5.38 9.47 -4.30
CA ALA A 155 5.64 9.91 -5.67
C ALA A 155 7.03 10.53 -5.82
N GLU A 156 7.43 11.40 -4.90
CA GLU A 156 8.75 12.06 -4.90
C GLU A 156 9.89 11.05 -4.76
N LYS A 157 9.76 10.11 -3.83
CA LYS A 157 10.79 9.09 -3.54
C LYS A 157 10.80 7.92 -4.53
N GLY A 158 9.84 7.85 -5.45
CA GLY A 158 9.79 6.82 -6.49
C GLY A 158 9.20 5.49 -6.03
N GLN A 159 8.51 5.43 -4.89
CA GLN A 159 7.80 4.24 -4.45
C GLN A 159 6.43 4.16 -5.13
N ARG A 160 6.05 2.99 -5.62
CA ARG A 160 4.66 2.70 -6.04
C ARG A 160 3.79 2.56 -4.80
N ALA A 161 2.63 3.22 -4.77
CA ALA A 161 1.79 3.17 -3.57
C ALA A 161 0.28 3.20 -3.87
N LEU A 162 -0.48 2.54 -3.00
CA LEU A 162 -1.91 2.80 -2.81
C LEU A 162 -2.05 3.50 -1.45
N VAL A 163 -2.70 4.66 -1.42
CA VAL A 163 -2.78 5.46 -0.19
C VAL A 163 -4.23 5.78 0.14
N GLY A 164 -4.63 5.48 1.37
CA GLY A 164 -5.96 5.79 1.89
C GLY A 164 -5.91 6.55 3.22
N LYS A 165 -6.86 7.47 3.40
CA LYS A 165 -7.19 8.05 4.70
C LYS A 165 -7.97 7.02 5.50
N THR A 166 -7.56 6.73 6.71
CA THR A 166 -8.33 5.87 7.62
C THR A 166 -9.63 6.56 7.99
N VAL A 167 -10.76 5.87 7.78
CA VAL A 167 -12.11 6.32 8.15
C VAL A 167 -12.54 5.63 9.43
N MET A 168 -12.96 6.43 10.41
CA MET A 168 -13.41 5.97 11.72
C MET A 168 -14.29 7.04 12.38
N ASP A 169 -15.62 6.87 12.35
CA ASP A 169 -16.58 7.89 12.77
C ASP A 169 -17.46 7.46 13.96
N ASP A 170 -17.46 6.18 14.34
CA ASP A 170 -18.31 5.69 15.43
C ASP A 170 -17.81 6.22 16.79
N PRO A 171 -18.62 7.04 17.51
CA PRO A 171 -18.23 7.60 18.80
C PRO A 171 -18.15 6.56 19.93
N ALA A 172 -18.74 5.38 19.74
CA ALA A 172 -18.67 4.32 20.74
C ALA A 172 -17.32 3.58 20.73
N ALA A 173 -16.63 3.60 19.58
CA ALA A 173 -15.38 2.86 19.38
C ALA A 173 -14.15 3.76 19.21
N ASN A 174 -14.33 5.06 19.01
CA ASN A 174 -13.24 5.98 18.70
C ASN A 174 -13.23 7.20 19.63
N PRO A 175 -12.04 7.65 20.08
CA PRO A 175 -11.94 8.84 20.91
C PRO A 175 -12.31 10.11 20.14
N GLU A 176 -12.87 11.09 20.83
CA GLU A 176 -13.29 12.36 20.20
C GLU A 176 -12.16 13.10 19.52
N TYR A 177 -10.96 13.02 20.08
CA TYR A 177 -9.77 13.70 19.54
C TYR A 177 -9.19 13.04 18.28
N TYR A 178 -9.63 11.83 17.93
CA TYR A 178 -9.12 11.09 16.78
C TYR A 178 -10.23 10.25 16.13
N ARG A 179 -11.17 10.94 15.50
CA ARG A 179 -12.22 10.32 14.67
C ARG A 179 -12.77 11.35 13.68
N ASP A 180 -13.45 10.89 12.66
CA ASP A 180 -14.21 11.73 11.77
C ASP A 180 -15.40 12.35 12.52
N ALA A 181 -15.70 13.63 12.26
CA ALA A 181 -16.75 14.34 12.98
C ALA A 181 -18.16 13.93 12.55
N SER A 182 -18.31 13.36 11.37
CA SER A 182 -19.58 12.83 10.85
C SER A 182 -19.36 11.88 9.67
N PRO A 183 -20.35 10.99 9.38
CA PRO A 183 -20.33 10.14 8.18
C PRO A 183 -20.17 10.96 6.88
N ALA A 184 -20.90 12.06 6.75
CA ALA A 184 -20.85 12.92 5.57
C ALA A 184 -19.46 13.54 5.35
N GLN A 185 -18.80 13.99 6.42
CA GLN A 185 -17.43 14.49 6.33
C GLN A 185 -16.46 13.37 5.92
N ALA A 186 -16.53 12.23 6.55
CA ALA A 186 -15.64 11.10 6.28
C ALA A 186 -15.70 10.64 4.81
N VAL A 187 -16.91 10.53 4.26
CA VAL A 187 -17.13 10.22 2.84
C VAL A 187 -16.64 11.34 1.93
N GLY A 188 -16.91 12.61 2.28
CA GLY A 188 -16.45 13.78 1.54
C GLY A 188 -14.93 13.90 1.51
N ASP A 189 -14.27 13.70 2.63
CA ASP A 189 -12.81 13.68 2.74
C ASP A 189 -12.21 12.54 1.92
N THR A 190 -12.82 11.35 1.96
CA THR A 190 -12.39 10.21 1.14
C THR A 190 -12.55 10.50 -0.35
N ALA A 191 -13.64 11.14 -0.77
CA ALA A 191 -13.82 11.56 -2.16
C ALA A 191 -12.78 12.60 -2.58
N THR A 192 -12.42 13.52 -1.70
CA THR A 192 -11.34 14.49 -1.91
C THR A 192 -9.98 13.79 -2.04
N LEU A 193 -9.68 12.85 -1.14
CA LEU A 193 -8.46 12.03 -1.22
C LEU A 193 -8.35 11.32 -2.57
N ILE A 194 -9.43 10.68 -3.02
CA ILE A 194 -9.45 9.97 -4.31
C ILE A 194 -9.05 10.92 -5.44
N LYS A 195 -9.59 12.11 -5.48
CA LYS A 195 -9.30 13.12 -6.50
C LYS A 195 -7.85 13.58 -6.46
N GLU A 196 -7.36 13.95 -5.29
CA GLU A 196 -6.01 14.53 -5.11
C GLU A 196 -4.92 13.46 -5.33
N VAL A 197 -5.08 12.26 -4.75
CA VAL A 197 -4.12 11.15 -4.95
C VAL A 197 -4.11 10.67 -6.40
N ALA A 198 -5.27 10.61 -7.08
CA ALA A 198 -5.31 10.31 -8.50
C ALA A 198 -4.61 11.39 -9.36
N ALA A 199 -4.63 12.65 -8.94
CA ALA A 199 -3.90 13.73 -9.62
C ALA A 199 -2.37 13.54 -9.46
N ILE A 200 -1.90 13.23 -8.25
CA ILE A 200 -0.50 12.88 -7.99
C ILE A 200 -0.09 11.67 -8.85
N GLY A 201 -0.94 10.63 -8.89
CA GLY A 201 -0.69 9.41 -9.65
C GLY A 201 -0.53 9.64 -11.16
N ARG A 202 -1.33 10.55 -11.74
CA ARG A 202 -1.18 10.93 -13.17
C ARG A 202 0.14 11.62 -13.48
N ALA A 203 0.75 12.29 -12.51
CA ALA A 203 2.02 12.96 -12.66
C ALA A 203 3.22 12.04 -12.33
N SER A 204 3.00 10.92 -11.66
CA SER A 204 4.04 9.98 -11.26
C SER A 204 4.27 8.89 -12.32
N LYS A 205 5.55 8.48 -12.51
CA LYS A 205 5.89 7.41 -13.46
C LYS A 205 5.64 6.01 -12.91
N GLN A 206 5.84 5.82 -11.61
CA GLN A 206 5.75 4.52 -10.94
C GLN A 206 4.32 4.10 -10.57
N GLY A 207 3.39 5.05 -10.51
CA GLY A 207 1.99 4.83 -10.15
C GLY A 207 1.70 5.06 -8.66
N ILE A 208 0.73 5.93 -8.42
CA ILE A 208 0.14 6.20 -7.11
C ILE A 208 -1.38 6.13 -7.27
N TRP A 209 -2.07 5.39 -6.43
CA TRP A 209 -3.51 5.21 -6.48
C TRP A 209 -4.17 5.49 -5.14
N PRO A 210 -5.38 6.05 -5.15
CA PRO A 210 -6.19 6.16 -3.95
C PRO A 210 -6.79 4.81 -3.57
N VAL A 211 -6.99 4.59 -2.27
CA VAL A 211 -7.71 3.44 -1.73
C VAL A 211 -8.68 3.88 -0.64
N ILE A 212 -9.93 3.47 -0.74
CA ILE A 212 -10.98 3.70 0.26
C ILE A 212 -10.67 2.84 1.48
N THR A 213 -10.59 3.44 2.67
CA THR A 213 -10.04 2.77 3.84
C THR A 213 -10.92 2.94 5.09
N PRO A 214 -12.09 2.27 5.17
CA PRO A 214 -12.70 2.07 6.49
C PRO A 214 -11.72 1.28 7.36
N ARG A 215 -11.45 1.76 8.59
CA ARG A 215 -10.46 1.10 9.45
C ARG A 215 -10.82 -0.36 9.68
N PHE A 216 -12.02 -0.60 10.18
CA PHE A 216 -12.69 -1.88 10.36
C PHE A 216 -14.15 -1.61 10.77
N ILE A 217 -15.00 -2.60 10.70
CA ILE A 217 -16.45 -2.43 10.97
C ILE A 217 -16.75 -1.79 12.33
N PRO A 218 -16.13 -2.22 13.46
CA PRO A 218 -16.47 -1.63 14.77
C PRO A 218 -16.16 -0.13 14.89
N SER A 219 -15.23 0.41 14.14
CA SER A 219 -14.88 1.84 14.19
C SER A 219 -15.75 2.72 13.29
N CYS A 220 -16.66 2.13 12.53
CA CYS A 220 -17.47 2.82 11.52
C CYS A 220 -18.96 2.67 11.78
N THR A 221 -19.72 3.76 11.58
CA THR A 221 -21.17 3.69 11.55
C THR A 221 -21.67 3.01 10.27
N ASP A 222 -22.90 2.48 10.28
CA ASP A 222 -23.54 1.90 9.09
C ASP A 222 -23.68 2.94 7.97
N GLU A 223 -23.88 4.21 8.33
CA GLU A 223 -24.02 5.30 7.38
C GLU A 223 -22.71 5.55 6.62
N VAL A 224 -21.57 5.61 7.32
CA VAL A 224 -20.28 5.80 6.64
C VAL A 224 -19.89 4.59 5.81
N LEU A 225 -20.13 3.35 6.29
CA LEU A 225 -19.83 2.14 5.53
C LEU A 225 -20.61 2.10 4.21
N ARG A 226 -21.92 2.45 4.22
CA ARG A 226 -22.73 2.58 2.99
C ARG A 226 -22.20 3.66 2.06
N GLY A 227 -21.91 4.84 2.60
CA GLY A 227 -21.37 5.94 1.80
C GLY A 227 -20.04 5.62 1.13
N LEU A 228 -19.16 4.87 1.83
CA LEU A 228 -17.90 4.39 1.25
C LEU A 228 -18.11 3.31 0.19
N GLY A 229 -19.09 2.42 0.37
CA GLY A 229 -19.49 1.44 -0.65
C GLY A 229 -20.02 2.11 -1.93
N ASP A 230 -20.91 3.11 -1.78
CA ASP A 230 -21.42 3.90 -2.92
C ASP A 230 -20.28 4.65 -3.62
N LEU A 231 -19.33 5.17 -2.86
CA LEU A 231 -18.14 5.83 -3.40
C LEU A 231 -17.24 4.83 -4.15
N ALA A 232 -17.05 3.63 -3.63
CA ALA A 232 -16.31 2.56 -4.33
C ALA A 232 -16.98 2.18 -5.65
N ALA A 233 -18.29 1.99 -5.65
CA ALA A 233 -19.07 1.67 -6.85
C ALA A 233 -19.01 2.77 -7.91
N SER A 234 -19.10 4.05 -7.50
CA SER A 234 -19.11 5.18 -8.42
C SER A 234 -17.74 5.56 -8.99
N THR A 235 -16.66 5.31 -8.23
CA THR A 235 -15.30 5.70 -8.64
C THR A 235 -14.45 4.56 -9.19
N GLY A 236 -14.80 3.30 -8.86
CA GLY A 236 -13.98 2.13 -9.13
C GLY A 236 -12.66 2.11 -8.35
N ALA A 237 -12.54 2.89 -7.29
CA ALA A 237 -11.35 2.91 -6.44
C ALA A 237 -11.17 1.56 -5.72
N TYR A 238 -9.91 1.27 -5.37
CA TYR A 238 -9.61 0.14 -4.50
C TYR A 238 -10.21 0.35 -3.12
N VAL A 239 -10.45 -0.75 -2.41
CA VAL A 239 -10.88 -0.76 -1.01
C VAL A 239 -9.88 -1.55 -0.19
N GLN A 240 -9.58 -1.08 1.03
CA GLN A 240 -8.86 -1.86 2.02
C GLN A 240 -9.52 -1.70 3.38
N THR A 241 -9.49 -2.74 4.19
CA THR A 241 -10.02 -2.73 5.56
C THR A 241 -9.43 -3.88 6.35
N HIS A 242 -9.50 -3.84 7.67
CA HIS A 242 -9.28 -5.02 8.51
C HIS A 242 -10.55 -5.87 8.53
N CYS A 243 -10.36 -7.14 8.69
CA CYS A 243 -11.43 -8.12 8.65
C CYS A 243 -11.16 -9.17 9.74
N ASN A 244 -11.99 -9.18 10.75
CA ASN A 244 -11.96 -10.11 11.88
C ASN A 244 -10.55 -10.41 12.41
N GLU A 245 -9.75 -9.36 12.65
CA GLU A 245 -8.37 -9.45 13.12
C GLU A 245 -8.25 -10.16 14.47
N GLY A 246 -9.20 -9.90 15.36
CA GLY A 246 -9.27 -10.50 16.68
C GLY A 246 -10.66 -10.99 17.05
N GLN A 247 -10.74 -11.87 18.07
CA GLN A 247 -12.01 -12.40 18.56
C GLN A 247 -13.00 -11.29 18.92
N TRP A 248 -12.53 -10.23 19.57
CA TRP A 248 -13.36 -9.09 19.95
C TRP A 248 -14.06 -8.44 18.74
N GLU A 249 -13.33 -8.19 17.67
CA GLU A 249 -13.86 -7.61 16.42
C GLU A 249 -14.93 -8.53 15.82
N HIS A 250 -14.59 -9.82 15.69
CA HIS A 250 -15.48 -10.84 15.16
C HIS A 250 -16.79 -10.91 15.94
N ASP A 251 -16.73 -10.92 17.29
CA ASP A 251 -17.90 -10.99 18.15
C ASP A 251 -18.79 -9.74 18.03
N VAL A 252 -18.19 -8.54 17.96
CA VAL A 252 -18.91 -7.27 17.77
C VAL A 252 -19.67 -7.27 16.43
N VAL A 253 -19.06 -7.75 15.35
CA VAL A 253 -19.70 -7.80 14.04
C VAL A 253 -20.84 -8.82 14.01
N LEU A 254 -20.63 -9.99 14.61
CA LEU A 254 -21.69 -11.00 14.77
C LEU A 254 -22.88 -10.47 15.57
N GLU A 255 -22.64 -9.77 16.68
CA GLU A 255 -23.69 -9.17 17.51
C GLU A 255 -24.45 -8.08 16.72
N ARG A 256 -23.73 -7.22 15.99
CA ARG A 256 -24.33 -6.08 15.26
C ARG A 256 -25.13 -6.51 14.03
N PHE A 257 -24.68 -7.53 13.29
CA PHE A 257 -25.22 -7.88 11.98
C PHE A 257 -25.75 -9.31 11.85
N GLY A 258 -25.50 -10.20 12.82
CA GLY A 258 -25.85 -11.62 12.74
C GLY A 258 -25.08 -12.37 11.64
N LYS A 259 -23.95 -11.83 11.17
CA LYS A 259 -23.08 -12.40 10.12
C LYS A 259 -21.64 -11.97 10.36
N THR A 260 -20.71 -12.65 9.69
CA THR A 260 -19.28 -12.36 9.80
C THR A 260 -18.87 -11.17 8.94
N ASP A 261 -17.66 -10.62 9.20
CA ASP A 261 -17.10 -9.42 8.57
C ASP A 261 -17.18 -9.44 7.04
N PRO A 262 -16.75 -10.51 6.33
CA PRO A 262 -16.80 -10.50 4.87
C PRO A 262 -18.21 -10.32 4.32
N TYR A 263 -19.20 -10.95 4.94
CA TYR A 263 -20.60 -10.81 4.52
C TYR A 263 -21.17 -9.44 4.87
N ALA A 264 -20.82 -8.87 6.03
CA ALA A 264 -21.25 -7.54 6.40
C ALA A 264 -20.62 -6.48 5.46
N LEU A 265 -19.32 -6.56 5.20
CA LEU A 265 -18.61 -5.67 4.26
C LEU A 265 -19.20 -5.77 2.84
N ARG A 266 -19.54 -6.98 2.38
CA ARG A 266 -20.19 -7.19 1.09
C ARG A 266 -21.55 -6.50 1.02
N ASP A 267 -22.35 -6.57 2.08
CA ASP A 267 -23.68 -5.96 2.13
C ASP A 267 -23.61 -4.43 2.12
N PHE A 268 -22.48 -3.84 2.53
CA PHE A 268 -22.19 -2.41 2.37
C PHE A 268 -21.59 -2.05 1.01
N GLY A 269 -21.33 -3.03 0.11
CA GLY A 269 -20.73 -2.79 -1.20
C GLY A 269 -19.20 -2.59 -1.15
N LEU A 270 -18.55 -2.97 -0.06
CA LEU A 270 -17.11 -2.79 0.16
C LEU A 270 -16.27 -4.01 -0.27
N VAL A 271 -16.89 -5.10 -0.71
CA VAL A 271 -16.20 -6.30 -1.21
C VAL A 271 -16.41 -6.43 -2.71
N ASN A 272 -15.33 -6.34 -3.45
CA ASN A 272 -15.27 -6.54 -4.90
C ASN A 272 -13.86 -7.05 -5.30
N GLU A 273 -13.61 -7.23 -6.59
CA GLU A 273 -12.31 -7.71 -7.11
C GLU A 273 -11.10 -6.78 -6.84
N ARG A 274 -11.33 -5.58 -6.29
CA ARG A 274 -10.32 -4.57 -5.94
C ARG A 274 -10.26 -4.34 -4.44
N THR A 275 -10.70 -5.30 -3.64
CA THR A 275 -10.71 -5.19 -2.18
C THR A 275 -9.58 -6.00 -1.57
N ILE A 276 -8.86 -5.38 -0.64
CA ILE A 276 -7.87 -6.01 0.23
C ILE A 276 -8.45 -6.08 1.63
N MET A 277 -8.65 -7.29 2.14
CA MET A 277 -9.04 -7.54 3.54
C MET A 277 -7.82 -8.02 4.31
N ALA A 278 -7.41 -7.26 5.31
CA ALA A 278 -6.28 -7.61 6.15
C ALA A 278 -6.69 -8.58 7.24
N HIS A 279 -5.78 -9.49 7.59
CA HIS A 279 -5.87 -10.53 8.62
C HIS A 279 -6.73 -11.73 8.24
N CYS A 280 -8.05 -11.66 8.39
CA CYS A 280 -9.01 -12.72 8.08
C CYS A 280 -8.81 -14.06 8.82
N PRO A 281 -8.36 -14.12 10.11
CA PRO A 281 -8.06 -15.39 10.77
C PRO A 281 -9.31 -16.25 11.08
N TYR A 282 -10.51 -15.67 11.08
CA TYR A 282 -11.77 -16.35 11.36
C TYR A 282 -12.62 -16.61 10.10
N VAL A 283 -12.06 -16.37 8.91
CA VAL A 283 -12.73 -16.67 7.64
C VAL A 283 -12.78 -18.19 7.43
N THR A 284 -13.91 -18.71 6.99
CA THR A 284 -14.12 -20.13 6.71
C THR A 284 -14.14 -20.40 5.20
N GLU A 285 -14.04 -21.68 4.79
CA GLU A 285 -14.12 -22.08 3.37
C GLU A 285 -15.44 -21.68 2.68
N LYS A 286 -16.44 -21.27 3.41
CA LYS A 286 -17.75 -20.85 2.87
C LYS A 286 -17.82 -19.36 2.58
N GLU A 287 -16.86 -18.60 3.03
CA GLU A 287 -16.72 -17.15 2.90
C GLU A 287 -15.73 -16.79 1.81
#